data_227fed84fb73732347f66abf156a72bf
#
_entry.id   227fed84fb73732347f66abf156a72bf
#
_cell.length_a   1.000
_cell.length_b   1.000
_cell.length_c   1.000
_cell.angle_alpha   90.00
_cell.angle_beta   90.00
_cell.angle_gamma   90.00
#
_symmetry.space_group_name_H-M   'P 1'
#
loop_
_entity.id
_entity.type
_entity.pdbx_description
1 polymer ?
#
loop_
_entity_poly.entity_id
_entity_poly.type
_entity_poly.pdbx_seq_one_letter_code
_entity_poly.pdbx_strand_id
1 'polypeptide(L)' 'ARSKMPVHTKDLAVSGHDVLALLEDKSRIRAAMQYLLQRVQSTNLPNEKTALEDAVRGWQKRH' A
#
# COMPACT_ATOMS: atom_id res chain seq x y z
N ALA A 1 -0.26 -9.05 20.80
CA ALA A 1 -0.19 -8.76 19.37
C ALA A 1 0.88 -9.60 18.70
N ARG A 2 0.65 -9.96 17.51
CA ARG A 2 1.57 -10.78 16.77
C ARG A 2 2.27 -10.00 15.71
N SER A 3 3.52 -10.29 15.52
CA SER A 3 4.30 -9.68 14.47
C SER A 3 4.12 -10.45 13.18
N LYS A 4 2.90 -10.54 12.72
CA LYS A 4 2.63 -11.24 11.49
C LYS A 4 2.77 -10.34 10.29
N MET A 5 3.36 -10.87 9.25
CA MET A 5 3.36 -10.17 7.98
C MET A 5 1.94 -10.12 7.43
N PRO A 6 1.51 -9.00 6.87
CA PRO A 6 0.18 -8.95 6.27
C PRO A 6 0.14 -9.88 5.05
N VAL A 7 -0.97 -10.61 4.93
CA VAL A 7 -1.18 -11.51 3.79
C VAL A 7 -2.29 -11.01 2.89
N HIS A 8 -3.04 -10.03 3.35
CA HIS A 8 -4.13 -9.45 2.58
C HIS A 8 -4.01 -7.95 2.59
N THR A 9 -4.50 -7.32 1.54
CA THR A 9 -4.42 -5.87 1.44
C THR A 9 -5.19 -5.19 2.57
N LYS A 10 -6.19 -5.84 3.11
CA LYS A 10 -6.95 -5.26 4.22
C LYS A 10 -6.14 -5.20 5.51
N ASP A 11 -5.02 -5.89 5.57
CA ASP A 11 -4.13 -5.85 6.73
C ASP A 11 -3.21 -4.65 6.71
N LEU A 12 -3.21 -3.91 5.62
CA LEU A 12 -2.37 -2.73 5.50
C LEU A 12 -2.96 -1.56 6.29
N ALA A 13 -2.10 -0.64 6.69
CA ALA A 13 -2.53 0.53 7.45
C ALA A 13 -3.37 1.50 6.63
N VAL A 14 -3.34 1.37 5.31
CA VAL A 14 -4.18 2.17 4.41
C VAL A 14 -5.21 1.27 3.75
N SER A 15 -6.34 1.87 3.41
CA SER A 15 -7.40 1.15 2.72
C SER A 15 -7.43 1.56 1.26
N GLY A 16 -8.30 0.87 0.47
CA GLY A 16 -8.50 1.25 -0.91
C GLY A 16 -8.97 2.68 -1.06
N HIS A 17 -9.75 3.15 -0.08
CA HIS A 17 -10.22 4.54 -0.08
C HIS A 17 -9.05 5.51 0.00
N ASP A 18 -8.09 5.22 0.86
CA ASP A 18 -6.92 6.07 1.00
C ASP A 18 -6.11 6.09 -0.29
N VAL A 19 -5.94 4.93 -0.89
CA VAL A 19 -5.19 4.83 -2.14
C VAL A 19 -5.93 5.56 -3.26
N LEU A 20 -7.26 5.44 -3.28
CA LEU A 20 -8.05 6.14 -4.29
C LEU A 20 -7.87 7.65 -4.18
N ALA A 21 -7.84 8.16 -2.97
CA ALA A 21 -7.64 9.59 -2.76
C ALA A 21 -6.28 10.06 -3.27
N LEU A 22 -5.28 9.18 -3.19
CA LEU A 22 -3.94 9.52 -3.67
C LEU A 22 -3.82 9.40 -5.19
N LEU A 23 -4.38 8.33 -5.73
CA LEU A 23 -4.24 8.04 -7.16
C LEU A 23 -5.30 8.72 -8.02
N GLU A 24 -6.49 8.90 -7.46
CA GLU A 24 -7.65 9.43 -8.18
C GLU A 24 -7.99 8.58 -9.40
N ASP A 25 -7.66 7.29 -9.34
CA ASP A 25 -7.87 6.38 -10.45
C ASP A 25 -8.22 5.00 -9.90
N LYS A 26 -9.49 4.63 -10.04
CA LYS A 26 -9.99 3.37 -9.53
C LYS A 26 -9.30 2.16 -10.14
N SER A 27 -8.94 2.27 -11.41
CA SER A 27 -8.38 1.12 -12.10
C SER A 27 -6.98 0.77 -11.58
N ARG A 28 -6.34 1.69 -10.88
CA ARG A 28 -5.00 1.46 -10.35
C ARG A 28 -5.01 1.05 -8.87
N ILE A 29 -6.16 1.12 -8.23
CA ILE A 29 -6.22 0.83 -6.80
C ILE A 29 -5.72 -0.57 -6.49
N ARG A 30 -6.18 -1.55 -7.23
CA ARG A 30 -5.78 -2.94 -6.99
C ARG A 30 -4.28 -3.11 -7.17
N ALA A 31 -3.73 -2.56 -8.24
CA ALA A 31 -2.29 -2.68 -8.48
C ALA A 31 -1.49 -2.00 -7.37
N ALA A 32 -1.92 -0.83 -6.94
CA ALA A 32 -1.24 -0.12 -5.87
C ALA A 32 -1.31 -0.88 -4.56
N MET A 33 -2.46 -1.43 -4.22
CA MET A 33 -2.61 -2.20 -2.99
C MET A 33 -1.72 -3.43 -3.01
N GLN A 34 -1.66 -4.13 -4.14
CA GLN A 34 -0.80 -5.28 -4.29
C GLN A 34 0.67 -4.87 -4.15
N TYR A 35 1.03 -3.74 -4.75
CA TYR A 35 2.37 -3.24 -4.64
C TYR A 35 2.74 -2.98 -3.18
N LEU A 36 1.85 -2.34 -2.44
CA LEU A 36 2.10 -2.05 -1.03
C LEU A 36 2.26 -3.33 -0.22
N LEU A 37 1.38 -4.29 -0.44
CA LEU A 37 1.45 -5.56 0.26
C LEU A 37 2.79 -6.23 0.00
N GLN A 38 3.20 -6.24 -1.25
CA GLN A 38 4.45 -6.86 -1.63
C GLN A 38 5.65 -6.16 -1.00
N ARG A 39 5.61 -4.83 -0.96
CA ARG A 39 6.70 -4.07 -0.37
C ARG A 39 6.82 -4.35 1.13
N VAL A 40 5.70 -4.41 1.82
CA VAL A 40 5.72 -4.69 3.25
C VAL A 40 6.29 -6.09 3.49
N GLN A 41 5.91 -7.05 2.67
CA GLN A 41 6.37 -8.42 2.83
C GLN A 41 7.82 -8.63 2.43
N SER A 42 8.24 -7.97 1.36
CA SER A 42 9.55 -8.23 0.76
C SER A 42 10.65 -7.31 1.24
N THR A 43 10.33 -6.05 1.51
CA THR A 43 11.35 -5.06 1.83
C THR A 43 11.22 -4.50 3.23
N ASN A 44 10.38 -5.12 4.05
CA ASN A 44 10.15 -4.68 5.43
C ASN A 44 9.71 -3.23 5.50
N LEU A 45 8.96 -2.78 4.51
CA LEU A 45 8.38 -1.45 4.55
C LEU A 45 7.46 -1.36 5.76
N PRO A 46 7.58 -0.32 6.60
CA PRO A 46 6.72 -0.22 7.76
C PRO A 46 5.25 -0.18 7.35
N ASN A 47 4.43 -0.96 8.05
CA ASN A 47 3.00 -0.97 7.79
C ASN A 47 2.35 0.19 8.52
N GLU A 48 2.66 1.40 8.06
CA GLU A 48 2.14 2.63 8.62
C GLU A 48 1.54 3.46 7.52
N LYS A 49 0.51 4.20 7.86
CA LYS A 49 -0.20 4.99 6.86
C LYS A 49 0.73 5.93 6.10
N THR A 50 1.57 6.67 6.82
CA THR A 50 2.47 7.62 6.18
C THR A 50 3.45 6.94 5.25
N ALA A 51 4.04 5.84 5.71
CA ALA A 51 5.02 5.10 4.91
C ALA A 51 4.37 4.53 3.65
N LEU A 52 3.16 4.00 3.80
CA LEU A 52 2.46 3.42 2.66
C LEU A 52 2.04 4.49 1.68
N GLU A 53 1.61 5.64 2.16
CA GLU A 53 1.24 6.74 1.27
C GLU A 53 2.44 7.22 0.47
N ASP A 54 3.60 7.32 1.12
CA ASP A 54 4.81 7.70 0.43
C ASP A 54 5.19 6.68 -0.64
N ALA A 55 5.01 5.41 -0.32
CA ALA A 55 5.30 4.34 -1.27
C ALA A 55 4.40 4.44 -2.49
N VAL A 56 3.12 4.73 -2.27
CA VAL A 56 2.17 4.88 -3.37
C VAL A 56 2.55 6.08 -4.25
N ARG A 57 2.93 7.17 -3.63
CA ARG A 57 3.32 8.35 -4.40
C ARG A 57 4.54 8.07 -5.26
N GLY A 58 5.52 7.36 -4.71
CA GLY A 58 6.68 6.99 -5.50
C GLY A 58 6.34 6.03 -6.62
N TRP A 59 5.45 5.09 -6.34
CA TRP A 59 4.99 4.14 -7.35
C TRP A 59 4.25 4.86 -8.47
N GLN A 60 3.42 5.85 -8.10
CA GLN A 60 2.65 6.59 -9.08
C GLN A 60 3.53 7.40 -10.02
N LYS A 61 4.60 7.95 -9.49
CA LYS A 61 5.53 8.74 -10.31
C LYS A 61 6.22 7.89 -11.36
N ARG A 62 6.45 6.62 -11.04
CA ARG A 62 7.13 5.72 -11.98
C ARG A 62 6.20 5.14 -13.03
N HIS A 63 4.94 5.14 -12.74
CA HIS A 63 3.93 4.56 -13.60
C HIS A 63 2.92 5.62 -14.00
#